data_4b912e84fe5dc25fa0e55cbaa7bb13f5
#
_entry.id   4b912e84fe5dc25fa0e55cbaa7bb13f5
#
_cell.length_a   1.000
_cell.length_b   1.000
_cell.length_c   1.000
_cell.angle_alpha   90.00
_cell.angle_beta   90.00
_cell.angle_gamma   90.00
#
_symmetry.space_group_name_H-M   'P 1'
#
loop_
_entity.id
_entity.type
_entity.pdbx_description
1 polymer ?
#
loop_
_entity_poly.entity_id
_entity_poly.type
_entity_poly.pdbx_seq_one_letter_code
_entity_poly.pdbx_strand_id
1 'polypeptide(L)'
;YKRQVSESNGQDIELGEIVEEARKIQPWILSVDRTIGGAYENYVTPELCIPEEPLNVPWESCLTLGVDFTYEYGDHYKSPRELVGMLVNIVAKGGNMALNVSPQPDGRIPVDAWDSLNGFGQWMKTFGDAIYGTRVCAPYQSGTLSFTQKGDSVYVFRLYPTVQESVEAEIFVPYTETKISEICMVENGENVAFKEVEGGLCMTVPAGYRRGSAPIALVFEMKKER
;
A
#
# COMPACT_ATOMS: atom_id res chain seq x y z
N TYR A 1 -19.95 7.20 13.43
CA TYR A 1 -19.57 8.54 13.02
C TYR A 1 -20.13 8.91 11.65
N LYS A 2 -19.80 8.17 10.59
CA LYS A 2 -20.31 8.40 9.22
C LYS A 2 -21.84 8.34 9.12
N ARG A 3 -22.47 7.51 9.93
CA ARG A 3 -23.93 7.32 9.96
C ARG A 3 -24.69 8.46 10.63
N GLN A 4 -23.99 9.34 11.36
CA GLN A 4 -24.65 10.35 12.18
C GLN A 4 -25.41 11.41 11.39
N VAL A 5 -24.93 11.79 10.22
CA VAL A 5 -25.58 12.82 9.39
C VAL A 5 -26.72 12.24 8.56
N SER A 6 -26.44 11.19 7.77
CA SER A 6 -27.40 10.67 6.81
C SER A 6 -28.44 9.70 7.39
N GLU A 7 -28.04 8.84 8.35
CA GLU A 7 -28.90 7.75 8.83
C GLU A 7 -29.61 8.06 10.15
N SER A 8 -28.99 8.84 11.04
CA SER A 8 -29.57 9.06 12.37
C SER A 8 -30.39 10.33 12.50
N ASN A 9 -30.09 11.38 11.75
CA ASN A 9 -30.72 12.68 11.92
C ASN A 9 -31.57 13.14 10.71
N GLY A 10 -31.49 12.45 9.57
CA GLY A 10 -32.20 12.87 8.34
C GLY A 10 -31.83 14.29 7.89
N GLN A 11 -30.67 14.79 8.32
CA GLN A 11 -30.21 16.14 7.97
C GLN A 11 -29.60 16.13 6.56
N ASP A 12 -30.11 16.95 5.71
CA ASP A 12 -29.47 17.30 4.46
C ASP A 12 -28.42 18.39 4.73
N ILE A 13 -27.16 18.11 4.44
CA ILE A 13 -26.04 19.06 4.55
C ILE A 13 -25.82 19.84 3.25
N GLU A 14 -26.70 19.66 2.27
CA GLU A 14 -26.62 20.31 0.95
C GLU A 14 -25.26 20.09 0.28
N LEU A 15 -24.70 18.88 0.40
CA LEU A 15 -23.36 18.54 -0.09
C LEU A 15 -23.20 18.88 -1.56
N GLY A 16 -24.21 18.62 -2.38
CA GLY A 16 -24.22 18.95 -3.80
C GLY A 16 -23.98 20.43 -4.05
N GLU A 17 -24.72 21.30 -3.39
CA GLU A 17 -24.58 22.74 -3.53
C GLU A 17 -23.19 23.23 -3.06
N ILE A 18 -22.70 22.71 -1.95
CA ILE A 18 -21.35 23.05 -1.41
C ILE A 18 -20.27 22.66 -2.43
N VAL A 19 -20.34 21.46 -3.01
CA VAL A 19 -19.35 20.99 -3.99
C VAL A 19 -19.42 21.81 -5.28
N GLU A 20 -20.61 22.11 -5.78
CA GLU A 20 -20.78 22.93 -6.98
C GLU A 20 -20.24 24.36 -6.78
N GLU A 21 -20.48 24.99 -5.63
CA GLU A 21 -19.88 26.30 -5.31
C GLU A 21 -18.34 26.22 -5.22
N ALA A 22 -17.80 25.18 -4.57
CA ALA A 22 -16.36 24.96 -4.51
C ALA A 22 -15.75 24.77 -5.92
N ARG A 23 -16.42 24.05 -6.82
CA ARG A 23 -15.96 23.83 -8.19
C ARG A 23 -16.01 25.07 -9.08
N LYS A 24 -16.84 26.06 -8.77
CA LYS A 24 -16.78 27.36 -9.47
C LYS A 24 -15.45 28.07 -9.22
N ILE A 25 -14.87 27.90 -8.02
CA ILE A 25 -13.59 28.51 -7.63
C ILE A 25 -12.42 27.58 -8.01
N GLN A 26 -12.60 26.28 -7.81
CA GLN A 26 -11.57 25.26 -8.01
C GLN A 26 -12.15 24.05 -8.80
N PRO A 27 -12.22 24.11 -10.14
CA PRO A 27 -12.93 23.11 -10.96
C PRO A 27 -12.41 21.69 -10.81
N TRP A 28 -11.18 21.49 -10.38
CA TRP A 28 -10.53 20.18 -10.19
C TRP A 28 -10.63 19.61 -8.77
N ILE A 29 -11.40 20.27 -7.85
CA ILE A 29 -11.51 19.78 -6.49
C ILE A 29 -12.16 18.40 -6.46
N LEU A 30 -11.54 17.48 -5.72
CA LEU A 30 -12.11 16.19 -5.40
C LEU A 30 -12.93 16.30 -4.11
N SER A 31 -14.05 15.64 -4.10
CA SER A 31 -14.91 15.54 -2.93
C SER A 31 -15.06 14.09 -2.50
N VAL A 32 -15.26 13.88 -1.22
CA VAL A 32 -15.59 12.59 -0.63
C VAL A 32 -16.86 12.77 0.20
N ASP A 33 -17.82 11.95 -0.07
CA ASP A 33 -19.12 12.02 0.56
C ASP A 33 -19.16 11.23 1.88
N ARG A 34 -18.31 10.33 2.15
CA ARG A 34 -18.18 9.51 3.37
C ARG A 34 -19.48 8.92 3.97
N THR A 35 -20.65 9.42 3.66
CA THR A 35 -21.93 9.06 4.31
C THR A 35 -23.05 8.70 3.35
N ILE A 36 -23.17 9.41 2.24
CA ILE A 36 -24.35 9.34 1.36
C ILE A 36 -24.07 8.51 0.11
N GLY A 37 -22.88 8.63 -0.47
CA GLY A 37 -22.53 8.05 -1.77
C GLY A 37 -23.20 8.82 -2.92
N GLY A 38 -22.71 8.63 -4.12
CA GLY A 38 -23.31 9.20 -5.32
C GLY A 38 -22.41 10.11 -6.13
N ALA A 39 -23.01 11.11 -6.81
CA ALA A 39 -22.33 11.92 -7.83
C ALA A 39 -21.15 12.75 -7.32
N TYR A 40 -21.11 13.05 -6.03
CA TYR A 40 -20.08 13.87 -5.41
C TYR A 40 -19.05 13.04 -4.63
N GLU A 41 -19.16 11.72 -4.63
CA GLU A 41 -18.16 10.82 -4.07
C GLU A 41 -17.13 10.44 -5.14
N ASN A 42 -16.08 11.26 -5.27
CA ASN A 42 -15.04 11.02 -6.27
C ASN A 42 -14.10 9.88 -5.88
N TYR A 43 -14.01 9.56 -4.60
CA TYR A 43 -13.27 8.42 -4.07
C TYR A 43 -13.87 7.98 -2.74
N VAL A 44 -13.66 6.72 -2.37
CA VAL A 44 -14.14 6.18 -1.09
C VAL A 44 -13.00 6.09 -0.08
N THR A 45 -13.33 6.19 1.20
CA THR A 45 -12.37 6.23 2.30
C THR A 45 -12.65 5.16 3.36
N PRO A 46 -12.29 3.89 3.11
CA PRO A 46 -12.35 2.86 4.14
C PRO A 46 -11.58 3.32 5.38
N GLU A 47 -12.21 3.23 6.56
CA GLU A 47 -11.63 3.71 7.81
C GLU A 47 -11.25 2.53 8.69
N LEU A 48 -10.01 2.51 9.18
CA LEU A 48 -9.40 1.44 9.98
C LEU A 48 -9.49 0.05 9.32
N CYS A 49 -9.65 0.01 8.01
CA CYS A 49 -9.69 -1.25 7.28
C CYS A 49 -9.07 -1.11 5.89
N ILE A 50 -8.63 -2.23 5.36
CA ILE A 50 -8.19 -2.37 3.97
C ILE A 50 -9.21 -3.28 3.29
N PRO A 51 -9.78 -2.91 2.14
CA PRO A 51 -10.70 -3.77 1.39
C PRO A 51 -10.10 -5.15 1.11
N GLU A 52 -10.92 -6.19 1.16
CA GLU A 52 -10.46 -7.56 0.86
C GLU A 52 -10.04 -7.70 -0.61
N GLU A 53 -10.78 -7.04 -1.51
CA GLU A 53 -10.58 -7.07 -2.96
C GLU A 53 -10.32 -5.65 -3.50
N PRO A 54 -9.71 -5.52 -4.71
CA PRO A 54 -9.61 -4.25 -5.42
C PRO A 54 -10.98 -3.61 -5.62
N LEU A 55 -11.09 -2.30 -5.41
CA LEU A 55 -12.31 -1.56 -5.69
C LEU A 55 -12.28 -0.98 -7.12
N ASN A 56 -13.45 -0.91 -7.76
CA ASN A 56 -13.62 -0.32 -9.10
C ASN A 56 -13.72 1.21 -9.09
N VAL A 57 -13.45 1.83 -7.96
CA VAL A 57 -13.44 3.29 -7.75
C VAL A 57 -12.15 3.68 -7.06
N PRO A 58 -11.65 4.91 -7.22
CA PRO A 58 -10.52 5.39 -6.45
C PRO A 58 -10.80 5.29 -4.94
N TRP A 59 -9.80 4.94 -4.16
CA TRP A 59 -9.96 4.80 -2.72
C TRP A 59 -8.67 5.08 -1.94
N GLU A 60 -8.86 5.43 -0.67
CA GLU A 60 -7.79 5.71 0.28
C GLU A 60 -8.17 5.16 1.66
N SER A 61 -7.41 4.18 2.16
CA SER A 61 -7.59 3.70 3.53
C SER A 61 -7.04 4.72 4.52
N CYS A 62 -7.91 5.16 5.43
CA CYS A 62 -7.54 6.00 6.57
C CYS A 62 -7.19 5.09 7.76
N LEU A 63 -5.90 5.02 8.09
CA LEU A 63 -5.34 4.14 9.10
C LEU A 63 -4.57 4.93 10.14
N THR A 64 -4.32 4.34 11.31
CA THR A 64 -3.58 4.97 12.40
C THR A 64 -2.19 4.38 12.56
N LEU A 65 -1.21 5.22 12.90
CA LEU A 65 0.12 4.76 13.31
C LEU A 65 0.06 4.10 14.70
N GLY A 66 -0.64 4.74 15.64
CA GLY A 66 -0.95 4.23 16.97
C GLY A 66 -2.22 3.37 17.02
N VAL A 67 -2.76 3.19 18.19
CA VAL A 67 -3.99 2.40 18.42
C VAL A 67 -5.21 3.16 17.92
N ASP A 68 -5.30 4.48 18.16
CA ASP A 68 -6.45 5.31 17.79
C ASP A 68 -6.01 6.56 17.01
N PHE A 69 -6.97 7.36 16.56
CA PHE A 69 -6.76 8.64 15.86
C PHE A 69 -6.25 9.75 16.78
N THR A 70 -6.42 9.61 18.08
CA THR A 70 -6.00 10.59 19.10
C THR A 70 -4.71 10.18 19.77
N TYR A 71 -4.00 11.16 20.33
CA TYR A 71 -2.84 10.86 21.15
C TYR A 71 -3.23 10.16 22.46
N GLU A 72 -2.53 9.08 22.75
CA GLU A 72 -2.58 8.39 24.03
C GLU A 72 -1.20 8.33 24.67
N TYR A 73 -1.14 8.48 25.98
CA TYR A 73 0.13 8.34 26.70
C TYR A 73 0.51 6.86 26.76
N GLY A 74 1.72 6.56 26.29
CA GLY A 74 2.20 5.17 26.22
C GLY A 74 1.56 4.35 25.12
N ASP A 75 1.12 5.01 24.04
CA ASP A 75 0.54 4.36 22.86
C ASP A 75 1.48 3.32 22.24
N HIS A 76 0.91 2.34 21.59
CA HIS A 76 1.65 1.32 20.85
C HIS A 76 1.65 1.63 19.36
N TYR A 77 2.83 1.98 18.84
CA TYR A 77 2.99 2.33 17.43
C TYR A 77 3.31 1.10 16.58
N LYS A 78 2.69 1.03 15.41
CA LYS A 78 2.96 -0.01 14.41
C LYS A 78 4.42 0.06 13.96
N SER A 79 5.07 -1.09 13.90
CA SER A 79 6.44 -1.20 13.43
C SER A 79 6.56 -0.84 11.94
N PRO A 80 7.76 -0.50 11.45
CA PRO A 80 7.99 -0.30 10.02
C PRO A 80 7.56 -1.50 9.17
N ARG A 81 7.70 -2.72 9.69
CA ARG A 81 7.28 -3.96 9.02
C ARG A 81 5.77 -4.04 8.84
N GLU A 82 5.00 -3.71 9.85
CA GLU A 82 3.54 -3.64 9.77
C GLU A 82 3.10 -2.55 8.79
N LEU A 83 3.70 -1.35 8.86
CA LEU A 83 3.38 -0.24 7.96
C LEU A 83 3.65 -0.58 6.49
N VAL A 84 4.77 -1.21 6.19
CA VAL A 84 5.10 -1.68 4.84
C VAL A 84 4.11 -2.74 4.38
N GLY A 85 3.78 -3.71 5.23
CA GLY A 85 2.79 -4.75 4.91
C GLY A 85 1.43 -4.16 4.56
N MET A 86 0.97 -3.18 5.35
CA MET A 86 -0.28 -2.45 5.09
C MET A 86 -0.22 -1.67 3.78
N LEU A 87 0.85 -0.91 3.54
CA LEU A 87 1.02 -0.12 2.32
C LEU A 87 1.05 -1.02 1.08
N VAL A 88 1.84 -2.09 1.08
CA VAL A 88 1.94 -3.02 -0.05
C VAL A 88 0.57 -3.67 -0.33
N ASN A 89 -0.16 -4.08 0.72
CA ASN A 89 -1.51 -4.64 0.57
C ASN A 89 -2.49 -3.62 -0.08
N ILE A 90 -2.40 -2.36 0.31
CA ILE A 90 -3.23 -1.28 -0.24
C ILE A 90 -2.90 -1.01 -1.71
N VAL A 91 -1.63 -0.80 -2.03
CA VAL A 91 -1.24 -0.41 -3.41
C VAL A 91 -1.40 -1.55 -4.40
N ALA A 92 -1.21 -2.81 -3.98
CA ALA A 92 -1.48 -3.98 -4.80
C ALA A 92 -2.96 -4.05 -5.24
N LYS A 93 -3.87 -3.52 -4.43
CA LYS A 93 -5.30 -3.40 -4.69
C LYS A 93 -5.72 -2.05 -5.30
N GLY A 94 -4.75 -1.19 -5.63
CA GLY A 94 -4.98 0.09 -6.31
C GLY A 94 -5.43 1.24 -5.41
N GLY A 95 -5.25 1.11 -4.10
CA GLY A 95 -5.58 2.16 -3.14
C GLY A 95 -4.40 3.06 -2.76
N ASN A 96 -4.72 4.09 -1.99
CA ASN A 96 -3.76 4.95 -1.30
C ASN A 96 -3.88 4.77 0.21
N MET A 97 -2.80 5.06 0.93
CA MET A 97 -2.77 5.02 2.39
C MET A 97 -2.69 6.43 2.95
N ALA A 98 -3.69 6.81 3.75
CA ALA A 98 -3.65 7.96 4.65
C ALA A 98 -3.30 7.46 6.05
N LEU A 99 -2.07 7.73 6.49
CA LEU A 99 -1.60 7.31 7.81
C LEU A 99 -1.73 8.47 8.80
N ASN A 100 -2.65 8.33 9.76
CA ASN A 100 -2.80 9.30 10.85
C ASN A 100 -1.64 9.16 11.85
N VAL A 101 -1.07 10.29 12.20
CA VAL A 101 -0.05 10.42 13.25
C VAL A 101 -0.55 11.40 14.29
N SER A 102 -0.79 10.95 15.51
CA SER A 102 -1.40 11.75 16.57
C SER A 102 -0.34 12.53 17.34
N PRO A 103 -0.33 13.88 17.26
CA PRO A 103 0.64 14.69 17.98
C PRO A 103 0.33 14.73 19.49
N GLN A 104 1.35 14.95 20.29
CA GLN A 104 1.23 15.25 21.72
C GLN A 104 0.47 16.57 21.94
N PRO A 105 -0.01 16.86 23.15
CA PRO A 105 -0.73 18.11 23.45
C PRO A 105 0.06 19.39 23.15
N ASP A 106 1.38 19.32 23.12
CA ASP A 106 2.28 20.41 22.75
C ASP A 106 2.58 20.50 21.23
N GLY A 107 1.95 19.65 20.42
CA GLY A 107 2.08 19.60 18.96
C GLY A 107 3.27 18.77 18.45
N ARG A 108 4.11 18.21 19.31
CA ARG A 108 5.24 17.36 18.89
C ARG A 108 4.77 15.95 18.56
N ILE A 109 5.45 15.32 17.63
CA ILE A 109 5.29 13.89 17.37
C ILE A 109 6.00 13.11 18.49
N PRO A 110 5.36 12.07 19.08
CA PRO A 110 5.99 11.22 20.08
C PRO A 110 7.28 10.57 19.57
N VAL A 111 8.28 10.43 20.46
CA VAL A 111 9.61 9.88 20.06
C VAL A 111 9.48 8.48 19.49
N ASP A 112 8.69 7.61 20.11
CA ASP A 112 8.49 6.23 19.64
C ASP A 112 7.79 6.17 18.27
N ALA A 113 6.92 7.15 17.96
CA ALA A 113 6.31 7.30 16.63
C ALA A 113 7.36 7.65 15.56
N TRP A 114 8.39 8.43 15.92
CA TRP A 114 9.47 8.77 15.01
C TRP A 114 10.29 7.55 14.57
N ASP A 115 10.53 6.58 15.45
CA ASP A 115 11.26 5.37 15.10
C ASP A 115 10.51 4.55 14.04
N SER A 116 9.19 4.43 14.20
CA SER A 116 8.32 3.78 13.22
C SER A 116 8.32 4.51 11.88
N LEU A 117 8.15 5.84 11.90
CA LEU A 117 8.12 6.67 10.69
C LEU A 117 9.47 6.70 9.97
N ASN A 118 10.57 6.78 10.72
CA ASN A 118 11.92 6.76 10.14
C ASN A 118 12.23 5.42 9.47
N GLY A 119 11.93 4.31 10.12
CA GLY A 119 12.13 2.98 9.52
C GLY A 119 11.28 2.76 8.28
N PHE A 120 10.01 3.19 8.32
CA PHE A 120 9.13 3.19 7.15
C PHE A 120 9.66 4.10 6.03
N GLY A 121 10.11 5.31 6.36
CA GLY A 121 10.69 6.25 5.42
C GLY A 121 11.99 5.77 4.78
N GLN A 122 12.85 5.03 5.51
CA GLN A 122 14.04 4.41 4.94
C GLN A 122 13.67 3.33 3.92
N TRP A 123 12.68 2.48 4.23
CA TRP A 123 12.18 1.50 3.29
C TRP A 123 11.64 2.16 2.01
N MET A 124 10.84 3.22 2.15
CA MET A 124 10.28 3.99 1.03
C MET A 124 11.35 4.65 0.15
N LYS A 125 12.49 5.09 0.71
CA LYS A 125 13.61 5.63 -0.08
C LYS A 125 14.20 4.59 -1.04
N THR A 126 14.21 3.32 -0.64
CA THR A 126 14.76 2.23 -1.45
C THR A 126 13.74 1.68 -2.45
N PHE A 127 12.50 1.51 -2.01
CA PHE A 127 11.47 0.76 -2.74
C PHE A 127 10.32 1.62 -3.27
N GLY A 128 10.39 2.93 -3.13
CA GLY A 128 9.32 3.85 -3.52
C GLY A 128 8.92 3.77 -4.99
N ASP A 129 9.83 3.43 -5.89
CA ASP A 129 9.52 3.25 -7.32
C ASP A 129 8.53 2.11 -7.58
N ALA A 130 8.55 1.08 -6.74
CA ALA A 130 7.59 -0.02 -6.79
C ALA A 130 6.22 0.33 -6.17
N ILE A 131 6.10 1.52 -5.56
CA ILE A 131 4.89 2.03 -4.90
C ILE A 131 4.30 3.21 -5.66
N TYR A 132 5.09 4.27 -5.87
CA TYR A 132 4.59 5.53 -6.43
C TYR A 132 4.25 5.44 -7.91
N GLY A 133 3.04 5.86 -8.26
CA GLY A 133 2.54 5.90 -9.63
C GLY A 133 2.25 4.53 -10.23
N THR A 134 2.24 3.48 -9.42
CA THR A 134 1.88 2.12 -9.84
C THR A 134 0.37 1.96 -10.01
N ARG A 135 -0.02 0.85 -10.60
CA ARG A 135 -1.42 0.43 -10.83
C ARG A 135 -1.58 -1.03 -10.47
N VAL A 136 -2.81 -1.45 -10.26
CA VAL A 136 -3.18 -2.86 -10.10
C VAL A 136 -2.76 -3.64 -11.35
N CYS A 137 -2.29 -4.84 -11.17
CA CYS A 137 -2.06 -5.82 -12.25
C CYS A 137 -2.67 -7.17 -11.88
N ALA A 138 -2.75 -8.07 -12.83
CA ALA A 138 -3.14 -9.44 -12.58
C ALA A 138 -1.90 -10.34 -12.55
N PRO A 139 -1.77 -11.21 -11.54
CA PRO A 139 -2.50 -11.20 -10.30
C PRO A 139 -2.09 -9.99 -9.42
N TYR A 140 -2.99 -9.43 -8.61
CA TYR A 140 -2.61 -8.38 -7.65
C TYR A 140 -2.03 -8.98 -6.36
N GLN A 141 -2.46 -10.17 -5.99
CA GLN A 141 -1.93 -10.97 -4.88
C GLN A 141 -1.99 -12.46 -5.19
N SER A 142 -1.04 -13.22 -4.65
CA SER A 142 -1.04 -14.68 -4.68
C SER A 142 -0.23 -15.23 -3.50
N GLY A 143 -0.92 -15.85 -2.56
CA GLY A 143 -0.30 -16.33 -1.32
C GLY A 143 0.40 -15.17 -0.57
N THR A 144 1.71 -15.29 -0.40
CA THR A 144 2.54 -14.28 0.28
C THR A 144 3.11 -13.21 -0.66
N LEU A 145 2.74 -13.24 -1.95
CA LEU A 145 3.19 -12.30 -2.95
C LEU A 145 2.12 -11.23 -3.21
N SER A 146 2.57 -10.01 -3.38
CA SER A 146 1.77 -8.89 -3.86
C SER A 146 2.41 -8.29 -5.10
N PHE A 147 1.60 -7.67 -5.96
CA PHE A 147 2.04 -7.19 -7.26
C PHE A 147 1.55 -5.77 -7.52
N THR A 148 2.40 -4.98 -8.16
CA THR A 148 2.02 -3.68 -8.76
C THR A 148 2.65 -3.59 -10.15
N GLN A 149 2.15 -2.67 -11.00
CA GLN A 149 2.76 -2.44 -12.30
C GLN A 149 2.93 -0.95 -12.59
N LYS A 150 3.96 -0.63 -13.38
CA LYS A 150 4.24 0.72 -13.85
C LYS A 150 4.91 0.66 -15.23
N GLY A 151 4.17 1.05 -16.27
CA GLY A 151 4.67 0.89 -17.65
C GLY A 151 4.94 -0.58 -17.99
N ASP A 152 6.15 -0.86 -18.46
CA ASP A 152 6.62 -2.20 -18.85
C ASP A 152 7.13 -3.02 -17.63
N SER A 153 7.11 -2.48 -16.43
CA SER A 153 7.60 -3.14 -15.22
C SER A 153 6.44 -3.68 -14.36
N VAL A 154 6.62 -4.90 -13.87
CA VAL A 154 5.79 -5.50 -12.80
C VAL A 154 6.68 -5.66 -11.58
N TYR A 155 6.25 -5.11 -10.46
CA TYR A 155 6.93 -5.27 -9.18
C TYR A 155 6.30 -6.40 -8.38
N VAL A 156 7.15 -7.26 -7.82
CA VAL A 156 6.74 -8.41 -6.99
C VAL A 156 7.29 -8.19 -5.59
N PHE A 157 6.41 -8.19 -4.61
CA PHE A 157 6.75 -8.08 -3.19
C PHE A 157 6.57 -9.44 -2.52
N ARG A 158 7.65 -9.98 -1.97
CA ARG A 158 7.60 -11.10 -1.01
C ARG A 158 7.76 -10.52 0.39
N LEU A 159 6.65 -10.37 1.09
CA LEU A 159 6.62 -9.85 2.45
C LEU A 159 6.99 -10.92 3.48
N TYR A 160 7.74 -10.52 4.51
CA TYR A 160 8.07 -11.37 5.65
C TYR A 160 7.46 -10.76 6.92
N PRO A 161 6.32 -11.28 7.41
CA PRO A 161 5.65 -10.75 8.61
C PRO A 161 6.53 -10.72 9.85
N THR A 162 7.48 -11.63 9.97
CA THR A 162 8.39 -11.70 11.11
C THR A 162 9.87 -11.79 10.70
N VAL A 163 10.76 -11.38 11.58
CA VAL A 163 12.23 -11.48 11.37
C VAL A 163 12.75 -12.91 11.49
N GLN A 164 11.97 -13.81 12.08
CA GLN A 164 12.32 -15.22 12.31
C GLN A 164 12.05 -16.09 11.08
N GLU A 165 11.34 -15.59 10.09
CA GLU A 165 11.12 -16.33 8.85
C GLU A 165 12.43 -16.58 8.11
N SER A 166 12.48 -17.73 7.42
CA SER A 166 13.59 -18.05 6.54
C SER A 166 13.30 -17.55 5.13
N VAL A 167 14.28 -16.93 4.50
CA VAL A 167 14.20 -16.52 3.11
C VAL A 167 14.40 -17.76 2.22
N GLU A 168 13.46 -17.99 1.33
CA GLU A 168 13.44 -19.11 0.41
C GLU A 168 14.60 -19.05 -0.60
N ALA A 169 15.07 -20.19 -1.08
CA ALA A 169 16.07 -20.24 -2.15
C ALA A 169 15.45 -19.96 -3.53
N GLU A 170 14.21 -20.36 -3.73
CA GLU A 170 13.44 -20.11 -4.94
C GLU A 170 12.04 -19.61 -4.58
N ILE A 171 11.50 -18.71 -5.38
CA ILE A 171 10.15 -18.18 -5.26
C ILE A 171 9.39 -18.48 -6.53
N PHE A 172 8.25 -19.18 -6.42
CA PHE A 172 7.32 -19.35 -7.52
C PHE A 172 6.43 -18.10 -7.63
N VAL A 173 6.38 -17.51 -8.82
CA VAL A 173 5.59 -16.32 -9.16
C VAL A 173 4.54 -16.73 -10.19
N PRO A 174 3.26 -16.75 -9.83
CA PRO A 174 2.18 -17.16 -10.74
C PRO A 174 1.79 -15.99 -11.67
N TYR A 175 2.72 -15.58 -12.51
CA TYR A 175 2.53 -14.51 -13.49
C TYR A 175 2.61 -15.07 -14.90
N THR A 176 1.54 -14.96 -15.67
CA THR A 176 1.39 -15.51 -17.02
C THR A 176 0.87 -14.50 -18.05
N GLU A 177 0.65 -13.24 -17.63
CA GLU A 177 0.01 -12.23 -18.48
C GLU A 177 0.87 -11.83 -19.70
N THR A 178 2.17 -11.76 -19.51
CA THR A 178 3.14 -11.42 -20.56
C THR A 178 4.46 -12.10 -20.28
N LYS A 179 5.23 -12.36 -21.32
CA LYS A 179 6.59 -12.90 -21.20
C LYS A 179 7.51 -11.88 -20.52
N ILE A 180 8.38 -12.37 -19.66
CA ILE A 180 9.34 -11.56 -18.90
C ILE A 180 10.73 -11.70 -19.53
N SER A 181 11.36 -10.58 -19.82
CA SER A 181 12.71 -10.56 -20.42
C SER A 181 13.82 -10.48 -19.38
N GLU A 182 13.58 -9.84 -18.24
CA GLU A 182 14.57 -9.60 -17.20
C GLU A 182 13.90 -9.52 -15.83
N ILE A 183 14.61 -9.97 -14.80
CA ILE A 183 14.22 -9.76 -13.40
C ILE A 183 15.41 -9.23 -12.64
N CYS A 184 15.23 -8.17 -11.84
CA CYS A 184 16.26 -7.66 -10.95
C CYS A 184 15.71 -7.33 -9.56
N MET A 185 16.60 -7.25 -8.58
CA MET A 185 16.29 -6.74 -7.24
C MET A 185 16.11 -5.22 -7.32
N VAL A 186 15.02 -4.68 -6.79
CA VAL A 186 14.79 -3.22 -6.77
C VAL A 186 15.81 -2.49 -5.92
N GLU A 187 16.28 -3.12 -4.84
CA GLU A 187 17.20 -2.50 -3.88
C GLU A 187 18.55 -2.09 -4.48
N ASN A 188 19.11 -2.91 -5.38
CA ASN A 188 20.48 -2.74 -5.86
C ASN A 188 20.67 -3.01 -7.37
N GLY A 189 19.60 -3.38 -8.09
CA GLY A 189 19.66 -3.72 -9.51
C GLY A 189 20.32 -5.08 -9.81
N GLU A 190 20.58 -5.92 -8.80
CA GLU A 190 21.18 -7.25 -9.01
C GLU A 190 20.24 -8.13 -9.84
N ASN A 191 20.79 -8.71 -10.92
CA ASN A 191 20.04 -9.62 -11.78
C ASN A 191 19.63 -10.89 -11.02
N VAL A 192 18.38 -11.30 -11.19
CA VAL A 192 17.79 -12.48 -10.60
C VAL A 192 17.59 -13.54 -11.67
N ALA A 193 18.24 -14.69 -11.50
CA ALA A 193 18.03 -15.82 -12.39
C ALA A 193 16.61 -16.37 -12.24
N PHE A 194 15.97 -16.67 -13.36
CA PHE A 194 14.62 -17.24 -13.37
C PHE A 194 14.47 -18.26 -14.51
N LYS A 195 13.46 -19.07 -14.41
CA LYS A 195 13.03 -20.04 -15.44
C LYS A 195 11.51 -19.99 -15.57
N GLU A 196 11.02 -20.11 -16.78
CA GLU A 196 9.60 -20.34 -17.04
C GLU A 196 9.23 -21.75 -16.59
N VAL A 197 8.09 -21.86 -15.91
CA VAL A 197 7.55 -23.13 -15.44
C VAL A 197 6.04 -23.16 -15.70
N GLU A 198 5.42 -24.31 -15.54
CA GLU A 198 3.97 -24.41 -15.68
C GLU A 198 3.26 -23.49 -14.69
N GLY A 199 2.44 -22.57 -15.23
CA GLY A 199 1.65 -21.60 -14.44
C GLY A 199 2.40 -20.37 -13.96
N GLY A 200 3.65 -20.11 -14.40
CA GLY A 200 4.37 -18.90 -14.02
C GLY A 200 5.89 -18.94 -14.17
N LEU A 201 6.58 -18.34 -13.24
CA LEU A 201 8.03 -18.23 -13.20
C LEU A 201 8.57 -18.76 -11.88
N CYS A 202 9.76 -19.35 -11.89
CA CYS A 202 10.51 -19.70 -10.68
C CYS A 202 11.78 -18.84 -10.64
N MET A 203 11.86 -17.93 -9.64
CA MET A 203 12.99 -17.03 -9.42
C MET A 203 13.94 -17.63 -8.40
N THR A 204 15.25 -17.49 -8.62
CA THR A 204 16.28 -17.87 -7.64
C THR A 204 16.66 -16.67 -6.80
N VAL A 205 16.38 -16.71 -5.50
CA VAL A 205 16.74 -15.63 -4.57
C VAL A 205 18.28 -15.57 -4.40
N PRO A 206 18.92 -14.41 -4.60
CA PRO A 206 20.35 -14.28 -4.44
C PRO A 206 20.81 -14.71 -3.04
N ALA A 207 21.98 -15.37 -2.97
CA ALA A 207 22.45 -16.00 -1.73
C ALA A 207 22.69 -15.01 -0.58
N GLY A 208 22.95 -13.75 -0.89
CA GLY A 208 23.13 -12.67 0.09
C GLY A 208 21.92 -12.46 0.98
N TYR A 209 20.71 -12.57 0.40
CA TYR A 209 19.43 -12.35 1.10
C TYR A 209 18.99 -13.54 1.98
N ARG A 210 19.60 -14.70 1.80
CA ARG A 210 19.26 -15.94 2.55
C ARG A 210 20.02 -16.11 3.86
N ARG A 211 20.80 -15.09 4.23
CA ARG A 211 21.62 -15.10 5.46
C ARG A 211 21.08 -14.08 6.46
N GLY A 212 20.98 -14.49 7.71
CA GLY A 212 20.53 -13.62 8.81
C GLY A 212 19.01 -13.56 8.94
N SER A 213 18.52 -12.47 9.52
CA SER A 213 17.09 -12.24 9.74
C SER A 213 16.38 -11.91 8.42
N ALA A 214 15.12 -12.32 8.30
CA ALA A 214 14.32 -11.97 7.13
C ALA A 214 14.15 -10.45 6.99
N PRO A 215 14.33 -9.88 5.78
CA PRO A 215 14.04 -8.47 5.52
C PRO A 215 12.55 -8.16 5.73
N ILE A 216 12.14 -6.91 5.63
CA ILE A 216 10.71 -6.55 5.62
C ILE A 216 10.05 -7.16 4.39
N ALA A 217 10.68 -6.96 3.23
CA ALA A 217 10.27 -7.55 1.97
C ALA A 217 11.48 -7.78 1.07
N LEU A 218 11.40 -8.77 0.19
CA LEU A 218 12.16 -8.78 -1.06
C LEU A 218 11.29 -8.16 -2.13
N VAL A 219 11.86 -7.24 -2.90
CA VAL A 219 11.14 -6.55 -3.98
C VAL A 219 11.88 -6.76 -5.29
N PHE A 220 11.19 -7.36 -6.25
CA PHE A 220 11.71 -7.67 -7.57
C PHE A 220 11.02 -6.79 -8.61
N GLU A 221 11.78 -6.35 -9.61
CA GLU A 221 11.25 -5.75 -10.82
C GLU A 221 11.35 -6.78 -11.95
N MET A 222 10.21 -7.10 -12.54
CA MET A 222 10.10 -7.95 -13.73
C MET A 222 9.78 -7.06 -14.94
N LYS A 223 10.63 -7.09 -15.96
CA LYS A 223 10.44 -6.33 -17.20
C LYS A 223 9.76 -7.17 -18.25
N LYS A 224 8.67 -6.67 -18.79
CA LYS A 224 7.93 -7.30 -19.89
C LYS A 224 8.76 -7.32 -21.16
N GLU A 225 8.70 -8.42 -21.91
CA GLU A 225 9.24 -8.46 -23.28
C GLU A 225 8.43 -7.50 -24.16
N ARG A 226 9.12 -6.68 -24.95
CA ARG A 226 8.49 -5.73 -25.88
C ARG A 226 8.08 -6.39 -27.18
#